data_07bf4d8fedd4db8bbef9d7ee395d9c6a
#
_entry.id   07bf4d8fedd4db8bbef9d7ee395d9c6a
#
_cell.length_a   1.000
_cell.length_b   1.000
_cell.length_c   1.000
_cell.angle_alpha   90.00
_cell.angle_beta   90.00
_cell.angle_gamma   90.00
#
_symmetry.space_group_name_H-M   'P 1'
#
loop_
_entity.id
_entity.type
_entity.pdbx_description
1 polymer ?
#
loop_
_entity_poly.entity_id
_entity_poly.type
_entity_poly.pdbx_seq_one_letter_code
_entity_poly.pdbx_strand_id
1 'polypeptide(L)'
;MNLSLFIVVLGGRSLKSNIEIHDVRWVIGKSIEDTFPELREQWLGKKSGLHIDSYKCIKYIDGYEIVISKSKKENIVSPKLKDLTLWFVNLGGYNPK
;
A
#
# COMPACT_ATOMS: atom_id res chain seq x y z
N MET A 1 21.05 -0.27 1.12
CA MET A 1 19.95 -1.07 0.57
C MET A 1 18.90 -0.16 -0.01
N ASN A 2 18.45 -0.50 -1.20
CA ASN A 2 17.49 0.36 -1.90
C ASN A 2 16.08 -0.16 -1.68
N LEU A 3 15.50 0.27 -0.58
CA LEU A 3 14.10 -0.03 -0.29
C LEU A 3 13.23 1.04 -0.91
N SER A 4 12.09 0.63 -1.41
CA SER A 4 11.10 1.52 -2.01
C SER A 4 9.75 1.33 -1.36
N LEU A 5 8.96 2.38 -1.37
CA LEU A 5 7.58 2.34 -0.93
C LEU A 5 6.70 2.07 -2.13
N PHE A 6 5.82 1.09 -1.99
CA PHE A 6 4.83 0.79 -3.03
C PHE A 6 3.43 0.96 -2.48
N ILE A 7 2.53 1.45 -3.31
CA ILE A 7 1.10 1.33 -3.08
C ILE A 7 0.60 0.28 -4.05
N VAL A 8 -0.19 -0.65 -3.53
CA VAL A 8 -0.58 -1.84 -4.29
C VAL A 8 -2.09 -2.05 -4.19
N VAL A 9 -2.72 -2.27 -5.32
CA VAL A 9 -4.13 -2.65 -5.37
C VAL A 9 -4.18 -4.15 -5.60
N LEU A 10 -4.79 -4.85 -4.65
CA LEU A 10 -4.94 -6.30 -4.67
C LEU A 10 -6.36 -6.67 -5.03
N GLY A 11 -6.50 -7.77 -5.75
CA GLY A 11 -7.79 -8.34 -6.06
C GLY A 11 -7.83 -9.81 -5.71
N GLY A 12 -9.02 -10.27 -5.35
CA GLY A 12 -9.20 -11.68 -5.00
C GLY A 12 -10.60 -11.93 -4.47
N ARG A 13 -10.75 -13.03 -3.73
CA ARG A 13 -12.07 -13.45 -3.25
C ARG A 13 -12.01 -13.79 -1.79
N SER A 14 -13.15 -13.70 -1.14
CA SER A 14 -13.35 -14.27 0.19
C SER A 14 -14.30 -15.45 0.05
N LEU A 15 -14.45 -16.24 1.14
CA LEU A 15 -15.32 -17.39 1.12
C LEU A 15 -16.77 -17.02 0.85
N LYS A 16 -17.16 -15.81 1.23
CA LYS A 16 -18.57 -15.38 1.16
C LYS A 16 -18.85 -14.36 0.08
N SER A 17 -17.83 -13.95 -0.69
CA SER A 17 -18.05 -12.95 -1.72
C SER A 17 -18.51 -13.61 -3.01
N ASN A 18 -19.50 -13.00 -3.64
CA ASN A 18 -19.96 -13.43 -4.95
C ASN A 18 -19.20 -12.75 -6.08
N ILE A 19 -18.51 -11.69 -5.75
CA ILE A 19 -17.69 -10.95 -6.71
C ILE A 19 -16.30 -10.77 -6.14
N GLU A 20 -15.38 -10.38 -6.98
CA GLU A 20 -14.02 -10.10 -6.57
C GLU A 20 -14.01 -8.93 -5.59
N ILE A 21 -13.18 -9.05 -4.55
CA ILE A 21 -12.97 -7.97 -3.59
C ILE A 21 -11.59 -7.37 -3.81
N HIS A 22 -11.44 -6.12 -3.39
CA HIS A 22 -10.19 -5.37 -3.57
C HIS A 22 -9.72 -4.80 -2.25
N ASP A 23 -8.42 -4.62 -2.13
CA ASP A 23 -7.81 -3.97 -0.99
C ASP A 23 -6.62 -3.18 -1.48
N VAL A 24 -6.27 -2.13 -0.74
CA VAL A 24 -5.12 -1.30 -1.05
C VAL A 24 -4.15 -1.40 0.11
N ARG A 25 -2.88 -1.61 -0.21
CA ARG A 25 -1.84 -1.74 0.81
C ARG A 25 -0.63 -0.90 0.46
N TRP A 26 -0.04 -0.31 1.50
CA TRP A 26 1.30 0.23 1.43
C TRP A 26 2.26 -0.88 1.81
N VAL A 27 3.36 -1.00 1.09
CA VAL A 27 4.33 -2.03 1.40
C VAL A 27 5.72 -1.56 0.99
N ILE A 28 6.74 -2.05 1.67
CA ILE A 28 8.12 -1.66 1.43
C ILE A 28 8.91 -2.89 1.02
N GLY A 29 9.73 -2.73 -0.01
CA GLY A 29 10.59 -3.80 -0.48
C GLY A 29 11.60 -3.29 -1.48
N LYS A 30 12.52 -4.14 -1.89
CA LYS A 30 13.49 -3.79 -2.93
C LYS A 30 12.86 -3.76 -4.30
N SER A 31 11.86 -4.61 -4.51
CA SER A 31 11.11 -4.70 -5.76
C SER A 31 9.69 -5.07 -5.40
N ILE A 32 8.78 -4.97 -6.38
CA ILE A 32 7.41 -5.39 -6.13
C ILE A 32 7.32 -6.88 -5.82
N GLU A 33 8.15 -7.69 -6.46
CA GLU A 33 8.16 -9.13 -6.21
C GLU A 33 8.51 -9.46 -4.77
N ASP A 34 9.44 -8.70 -4.19
CA ASP A 34 9.84 -8.90 -2.80
C ASP A 34 8.71 -8.66 -1.81
N THR A 35 7.70 -7.87 -2.20
CA THR A 35 6.60 -7.51 -1.30
C THR A 35 5.50 -8.56 -1.27
N PHE A 36 5.50 -9.49 -2.21
CA PHE A 36 4.37 -10.39 -2.38
C PHE A 36 4.11 -11.30 -1.18
N PRO A 37 5.12 -11.88 -0.53
CA PRO A 37 4.85 -12.69 0.67
C PRO A 37 4.13 -11.89 1.77
N GLU A 38 4.53 -10.65 1.99
CA GLU A 38 3.88 -9.80 2.99
C GLU A 38 2.45 -9.47 2.59
N LEU A 39 2.22 -9.17 1.32
CA LEU A 39 0.89 -8.87 0.82
C LEU A 39 -0.04 -10.08 0.97
N ARG A 40 0.45 -11.27 0.68
CA ARG A 40 -0.33 -12.49 0.85
C ARG A 40 -0.70 -12.71 2.32
N GLU A 41 0.25 -12.49 3.21
CA GLU A 41 0.01 -12.70 4.63
C GLU A 41 -1.08 -11.78 5.17
N GLN A 42 -1.11 -10.54 4.69
CA GLN A 42 -2.05 -9.54 5.16
C GLN A 42 -3.39 -9.55 4.43
N TRP A 43 -3.51 -10.34 3.37
CA TRP A 43 -4.72 -10.38 2.55
C TRP A 43 -5.92 -10.85 3.36
N LEU A 44 -7.02 -10.13 3.23
CA LEU A 44 -8.23 -10.38 4.02
C LEU A 44 -9.08 -11.54 3.51
N GLY A 45 -8.82 -12.02 2.30
CA GLY A 45 -9.61 -13.06 1.69
C GLY A 45 -8.86 -14.37 1.52
N LYS A 46 -9.31 -15.17 0.57
CA LYS A 46 -8.63 -16.42 0.24
C LYS A 46 -7.32 -16.12 -0.48
N LYS A 47 -6.26 -16.81 -0.06
CA LYS A 47 -4.95 -16.60 -0.66
C LYS A 47 -4.84 -17.16 -2.06
N SER A 48 -5.60 -18.21 -2.37
CA SER A 48 -5.64 -18.70 -3.74
C SER A 48 -6.38 -17.70 -4.61
N GLY A 49 -5.85 -17.43 -5.77
CA GLY A 49 -6.42 -16.45 -6.69
C GLY A 49 -6.11 -14.99 -6.35
N LEU A 50 -5.40 -14.75 -5.25
CA LEU A 50 -4.95 -13.40 -4.95
C LEU A 50 -3.99 -12.92 -6.03
N HIS A 51 -4.20 -11.70 -6.51
CA HIS A 51 -3.35 -11.13 -7.54
C HIS A 51 -3.19 -9.63 -7.34
N ILE A 52 -2.17 -9.08 -7.96
CA ILE A 52 -1.94 -7.65 -7.96
C ILE A 52 -2.62 -7.09 -9.20
N ASP A 53 -3.57 -6.16 -8.99
CA ASP A 53 -4.23 -5.48 -10.10
C ASP A 53 -3.37 -4.34 -10.62
N SER A 54 -2.77 -3.59 -9.72
CA SER A 54 -1.90 -2.49 -10.09
C SER A 54 -1.01 -2.13 -8.91
N TYR A 55 0.07 -1.44 -9.21
CA TYR A 55 0.94 -0.91 -8.15
C TYR A 55 1.69 0.30 -8.65
N LYS A 56 2.22 1.05 -7.72
CA LYS A 56 3.05 2.19 -8.06
C LYS A 56 4.17 2.32 -7.02
N CYS A 57 5.37 2.54 -7.50
CA CYS A 57 6.51 2.85 -6.65
C CYS A 57 6.48 4.36 -6.37
N ILE A 58 6.51 4.71 -5.09
CA ILE A 58 6.36 6.10 -4.68
C ILE A 58 7.72 6.62 -4.23
N LYS A 59 8.31 7.49 -5.04
CA LYS A 59 9.59 8.11 -4.73
C LYS A 59 9.47 9.60 -4.44
N TYR A 60 8.48 10.24 -5.06
CA TYR A 60 8.27 11.68 -4.90
C TYR A 60 6.78 11.94 -4.86
N ILE A 61 6.36 12.81 -3.95
CA ILE A 61 4.97 13.25 -3.85
C ILE A 61 4.98 14.77 -3.69
N ASP A 62 4.30 15.45 -4.60
CA ASP A 62 4.11 16.91 -4.51
C ASP A 62 5.43 17.66 -4.31
N GLY A 63 6.48 17.18 -4.98
CA GLY A 63 7.80 17.80 -4.87
C GLY A 63 8.63 17.34 -3.68
N TYR A 64 8.12 16.43 -2.87
CA TYR A 64 8.85 15.90 -1.72
C TYR A 64 9.38 14.50 -2.02
N GLU A 65 10.61 14.28 -1.59
CA GLU A 65 11.22 12.97 -1.71
C GLU A 65 10.78 12.07 -0.55
N ILE A 66 10.45 10.82 -0.88
CA ILE A 66 10.07 9.83 0.13
C ILE A 66 11.32 9.05 0.51
N VAL A 67 11.66 9.06 1.78
CA VAL A 67 12.85 8.39 2.31
C VAL A 67 12.41 7.31 3.26
N ILE A 68 12.99 6.11 3.13
CA ILE A 68 12.68 4.96 3.96
C ILE A 68 13.76 4.82 5.00
N SER A 69 13.36 4.77 6.26
CA SER A 69 14.29 4.51 7.36
C SER A 69 13.65 3.54 8.34
N LYS A 70 14.48 2.70 8.93
CA LYS A 70 13.98 1.72 9.88
C LYS A 70 13.59 2.39 11.19
N SER A 71 12.40 2.07 11.68
CA SER A 71 11.90 2.63 12.91
C SER A 71 12.50 1.92 14.13
N LYS A 72 12.72 2.69 15.18
CA LYS A 72 13.03 2.14 16.51
C LYS A 72 11.74 2.21 17.30
N LYS A 73 11.27 1.06 17.78
CA LYS A 73 9.96 0.98 18.43
C LYS A 73 9.80 1.97 19.58
N GLU A 74 10.80 2.08 20.43
CA GLU A 74 10.72 2.97 21.58
C GLU A 74 10.71 4.45 21.23
N ASN A 75 10.97 4.77 19.97
CA ASN A 75 10.99 6.14 19.48
C ASN A 75 9.79 6.48 18.61
N ILE A 76 8.80 5.59 18.56
CA ILE A 76 7.60 5.86 17.77
C ILE A 76 6.74 6.83 18.55
N VAL A 77 6.54 8.01 18.02
CA VAL A 77 5.72 9.06 18.62
C VAL A 77 4.74 9.58 17.58
N SER A 78 3.66 10.21 18.06
CA SER A 78 2.70 10.84 17.16
C SER A 78 3.37 12.00 16.43
N PRO A 79 3.06 12.19 15.15
CA PRO A 79 3.61 13.32 14.40
C PRO A 79 3.17 14.64 15.03
N LYS A 80 4.06 15.62 14.98
CA LYS A 80 3.72 16.98 15.39
C LYS A 80 2.88 17.62 14.31
N LEU A 81 2.11 18.64 14.68
CA LEU A 81 1.23 19.32 13.72
C LEU A 81 1.98 19.87 12.52
N LYS A 82 3.23 20.27 12.70
CA LYS A 82 4.02 20.82 11.61
C LYS A 82 4.70 19.75 10.76
N ASP A 83 4.65 18.49 11.19
CA ASP A 83 5.29 17.41 10.44
C ASP A 83 4.43 17.05 9.24
N LEU A 84 5.09 16.73 8.14
CA LEU A 84 4.42 16.29 6.94
C LEU A 84 4.10 14.80 7.05
N THR A 85 2.96 14.42 6.54
CA THR A 85 2.48 13.04 6.61
C THR A 85 2.04 12.61 5.22
N LEU A 86 2.36 11.38 4.90
CA LEU A 86 1.88 10.76 3.67
C LEU A 86 0.47 10.25 3.88
N TRP A 87 -0.40 10.58 2.95
CA TRP A 87 -1.82 10.19 3.03
C TRP A 87 -2.18 9.25 1.90
N PHE A 88 -3.06 8.32 2.19
CA PHE A 88 -3.78 7.58 1.17
C PHE A 88 -5.19 8.15 1.10
N VAL A 89 -5.60 8.56 -0.09
CA VAL A 89 -6.93 9.14 -0.29
C VAL A 89 -7.59 8.41 -1.45
N ASN A 90 -8.77 7.88 -1.19
CA ASN A 90 -9.57 7.22 -2.21
C ASN A 90 -10.75 8.11 -2.53
N LEU A 91 -10.71 8.72 -3.71
CA LEU A 91 -11.75 9.65 -4.14
C LEU A 91 -12.74 8.91 -5.01
N GLY A 92 -14.01 9.17 -4.75
CA GLY A 92 -15.07 8.65 -5.58
C GLY A 92 -15.68 9.76 -6.41
N GLY A 93 -16.29 9.38 -7.53
CA GLY A 93 -16.94 10.33 -8.37
C GLY A 93 -17.28 9.74 -9.72
N TYR A 94 -17.94 10.54 -10.51
CA TYR A 94 -18.22 10.17 -11.88
C TYR A 94 -18.13 11.43 -12.73
N ASN A 95 -18.06 11.22 -14.03
CA ASN A 95 -17.90 12.32 -14.98
C ASN A 95 -19.27 12.64 -15.60
N PRO A 96 -19.97 13.65 -15.08
CA PRO A 96 -21.27 14.00 -15.64
C PRO A 96 -21.08 14.62 -17.01
N LYS A 97 -22.11 14.47 -17.83
CA LYS A 97 -22.09 15.07 -19.16
C LYS A 97 -22.97 16.28 -19.21
#